data_ca18250af7f76583a38cec8d7dfa305e
#
_entry.id   ca18250af7f76583a38cec8d7dfa305e
#
_cell.length_a   1.000
_cell.length_b   1.000
_cell.length_c   1.000
_cell.angle_alpha   90.00
_cell.angle_beta   90.00
_cell.angle_gamma   90.00
#
_symmetry.space_group_name_H-M   'P 1'
#
loop_
_entity.id
_entity.type
_entity.pdbx_description
1 polymer ?
#
loop_
_entity_poly.entity_id
_entity_poly.type
_entity_poly.pdbx_seq_one_letter_code
_entity_poly.pdbx_strand_id
1 'polypeptide(L)'
;MWGLGARLAGALGVVRVGDGGREAVVGGRTVTADSPRDLRGRLTNALYEEFHAGRGQGGFGADGPPPRRTLRDPALERRLAAAVPHATTPVRGRLVEVLPRPGGDELVVRLPEATVRVRADRLSAPAVPPAPGAYVELALEAARPALSPGFFYVMGSRPLPRPAGPVRRLFVHARDADAAVLLWGAALGALEAAGASYHAKVLSDPQDFPRRDSVVVYLHGDHRPGERAVVAALVPHAGTATAPDTSVFTEELAPGIAAAWDPEDPRPGQDGMSFGQHRAFALASGLIAHALADGEPGDRDAHVVRAFLEAGIDPRHPQHNLTTRPGDRR
;
A
#
# COMPACT_ATOMS: atom_id res chain seq x y z
N MET A 1 5.91 -30.48 -1.83
CA MET A 1 5.83 -29.81 -3.14
C MET A 1 5.05 -28.50 -2.95
N TRP A 2 5.60 -27.36 -3.39
CA TRP A 2 4.92 -26.08 -3.37
C TRP A 2 3.87 -26.05 -4.50
N GLY A 3 2.69 -25.47 -4.23
CA GLY A 3 1.64 -25.23 -5.22
C GLY A 3 1.08 -23.84 -5.03
N LEU A 4 0.31 -23.34 -5.99
CA LEU A 4 -0.39 -22.06 -5.87
C LEU A 4 -1.60 -22.17 -4.94
N GLY A 5 -1.91 -21.10 -4.22
CA GLY A 5 -3.15 -20.98 -3.48
C GLY A 5 -4.37 -21.04 -4.42
N ALA A 6 -5.43 -21.70 -3.99
CA ALA A 6 -6.63 -21.98 -4.83
C ALA A 6 -7.23 -20.70 -5.46
N ARG A 7 -7.28 -19.61 -4.72
CA ARG A 7 -7.82 -18.32 -5.20
C ARG A 7 -6.98 -17.74 -6.35
N LEU A 8 -5.64 -17.78 -6.23
CA LEU A 8 -4.74 -17.33 -7.28
C LEU A 8 -4.78 -18.27 -8.49
N ALA A 9 -4.72 -19.60 -8.27
CA ALA A 9 -4.79 -20.59 -9.34
C ALA A 9 -6.08 -20.45 -10.17
N GLY A 10 -7.23 -20.26 -9.51
CA GLY A 10 -8.51 -19.98 -10.18
C GLY A 10 -8.50 -18.70 -10.99
N ALA A 11 -7.90 -17.61 -10.44
CA ALA A 11 -7.81 -16.32 -11.12
C ALA A 11 -6.93 -16.37 -12.38
N LEU A 12 -5.93 -17.27 -12.46
CA LEU A 12 -5.07 -17.41 -13.63
C LEU A 12 -5.81 -17.91 -14.90
N GLY A 13 -7.05 -18.39 -14.79
CA GLY A 13 -7.87 -18.79 -15.93
C GLY A 13 -8.14 -17.66 -16.94
N VAL A 14 -8.09 -16.39 -16.51
CA VAL A 14 -8.32 -15.22 -17.37
C VAL A 14 -7.00 -14.64 -17.94
N VAL A 15 -5.86 -15.31 -17.71
CA VAL A 15 -4.55 -14.84 -18.17
C VAL A 15 -3.93 -15.83 -19.15
N ARG A 16 -3.47 -15.32 -20.29
CA ARG A 16 -2.70 -16.08 -21.28
C ARG A 16 -1.51 -15.25 -21.72
N VAL A 17 -0.35 -15.88 -21.87
CA VAL A 17 0.83 -15.27 -22.49
C VAL A 17 1.13 -16.07 -23.75
N GLY A 18 1.27 -15.38 -24.86
CA GLY A 18 1.58 -16.00 -26.15
C GLY A 18 3.03 -16.46 -26.24
N ASP A 19 3.27 -17.43 -27.14
CA ASP A 19 4.59 -17.96 -27.40
C ASP A 19 5.58 -16.85 -27.78
N GLY A 20 6.79 -16.94 -27.26
CA GLY A 20 7.81 -15.90 -27.43
C GLY A 20 7.67 -14.69 -26.50
N GLY A 21 6.65 -14.65 -25.61
CA GLY A 21 6.54 -13.68 -24.54
C GLY A 21 6.45 -12.21 -24.99
N ARG A 22 5.77 -11.94 -26.13
CA ARG A 22 5.57 -10.58 -26.66
C ARG A 22 4.12 -10.11 -26.64
N GLU A 23 3.21 -11.02 -26.35
CA GLU A 23 1.77 -10.74 -26.23
C GLU A 23 1.20 -11.44 -25.01
N ALA A 24 0.23 -10.81 -24.37
CA ALA A 24 -0.53 -11.42 -23.28
C ALA A 24 -2.00 -10.95 -23.32
N VAL A 25 -2.91 -11.77 -22.82
CA VAL A 25 -4.32 -11.43 -22.58
C VAL A 25 -4.59 -11.52 -21.10
N VAL A 26 -5.18 -10.47 -20.52
CA VAL A 26 -5.57 -10.39 -19.10
C VAL A 26 -6.99 -9.86 -19.02
N GLY A 27 -7.92 -10.65 -18.49
CA GLY A 27 -9.34 -10.24 -18.37
C GLY A 27 -9.99 -9.83 -19.70
N GLY A 28 -9.58 -10.47 -20.81
CA GLY A 28 -10.04 -10.13 -22.17
C GLY A 28 -9.32 -8.97 -22.85
N ARG A 29 -8.39 -8.29 -22.16
CA ARG A 29 -7.58 -7.19 -22.72
C ARG A 29 -6.25 -7.72 -23.23
N THR A 30 -5.91 -7.40 -24.49
CA THR A 30 -4.61 -7.73 -25.08
C THR A 30 -3.55 -6.69 -24.71
N VAL A 31 -2.37 -7.16 -24.36
CA VAL A 31 -1.18 -6.37 -24.05
C VAL A 31 -0.04 -6.87 -24.95
N THR A 32 0.55 -6.00 -25.75
CA THR A 32 1.64 -6.32 -26.67
C THR A 32 2.90 -5.54 -26.33
N ALA A 33 4.08 -6.08 -26.68
CA ALA A 33 5.36 -5.41 -26.52
C ALA A 33 6.39 -5.91 -27.52
N ASP A 34 7.44 -5.13 -27.75
CA ASP A 34 8.49 -5.48 -28.70
C ASP A 34 9.46 -6.55 -28.15
N SER A 35 9.49 -6.71 -26.84
CA SER A 35 10.36 -7.68 -26.17
C SER A 35 9.66 -8.31 -24.94
N PRO A 36 10.10 -9.52 -24.52
CA PRO A 36 9.62 -10.13 -23.27
C PRO A 36 9.91 -9.27 -22.03
N ARG A 37 10.99 -8.48 -22.05
CA ARG A 37 11.32 -7.55 -20.97
C ARG A 37 10.29 -6.43 -20.86
N ASP A 38 9.91 -5.85 -22.00
CA ASP A 38 8.93 -4.76 -22.05
C ASP A 38 7.52 -5.30 -21.75
N LEU A 39 7.20 -6.50 -22.27
CA LEU A 39 5.95 -7.17 -21.94
C LEU A 39 5.82 -7.37 -20.42
N ARG A 40 6.89 -7.75 -19.71
CA ARG A 40 6.84 -7.94 -18.26
C ARG A 40 6.36 -6.69 -17.55
N GLY A 41 6.85 -5.50 -17.91
CA GLY A 41 6.40 -4.24 -17.32
C GLY A 41 4.92 -3.96 -17.60
N ARG A 42 4.49 -4.11 -18.85
CA ARG A 42 3.08 -3.89 -19.25
C ARG A 42 2.15 -4.94 -18.63
N LEU A 43 2.56 -6.21 -18.62
CA LEU A 43 1.81 -7.31 -18.00
C LEU A 43 1.70 -7.11 -16.48
N THR A 44 2.76 -6.66 -15.81
CA THR A 44 2.72 -6.31 -14.39
C THR A 44 1.63 -5.30 -14.10
N ASN A 45 1.53 -4.23 -14.90
CA ASN A 45 0.49 -3.22 -14.74
C ASN A 45 -0.91 -3.81 -14.99
N ALA A 46 -1.07 -4.61 -16.04
CA ALA A 46 -2.35 -5.24 -16.35
C ALA A 46 -2.82 -6.21 -15.23
N LEU A 47 -1.90 -7.02 -14.70
CA LEU A 47 -2.19 -7.92 -13.58
C LEU A 47 -2.45 -7.15 -12.26
N TYR A 48 -1.76 -6.05 -12.04
CA TYR A 48 -2.04 -5.16 -10.91
C TYR A 48 -3.46 -4.60 -10.98
N GLU A 49 -3.88 -4.08 -12.15
CA GLU A 49 -5.21 -3.53 -12.33
C GLU A 49 -6.30 -4.61 -12.19
N GLU A 50 -6.10 -5.79 -12.76
CA GLU A 50 -7.07 -6.88 -12.74
C GLU A 50 -7.16 -7.55 -11.36
N PHE A 51 -6.02 -7.90 -10.76
CA PHE A 51 -5.97 -8.78 -9.60
C PHE A 51 -5.86 -8.04 -8.26
N HIS A 52 -5.31 -6.82 -8.27
CA HIS A 52 -5.15 -6.04 -7.04
C HIS A 52 -6.12 -4.86 -6.98
N ALA A 53 -6.03 -3.92 -7.90
CA ALA A 53 -6.84 -2.70 -7.85
C ALA A 53 -8.32 -2.92 -8.18
N GLY A 54 -8.64 -3.88 -9.06
CA GLY A 54 -10.01 -4.19 -9.44
C GLY A 54 -10.57 -3.31 -10.56
N ARG A 55 -9.72 -2.71 -11.40
CA ARG A 55 -10.12 -1.84 -12.51
C ARG A 55 -10.21 -2.56 -13.87
N GLY A 56 -10.54 -3.86 -13.91
CA GLY A 56 -10.43 -4.72 -15.09
C GLY A 56 -10.79 -4.09 -16.44
N GLN A 57 -12.01 -3.66 -16.65
CA GLN A 57 -12.46 -3.13 -17.96
C GLN A 57 -12.45 -1.59 -18.10
N GLY A 58 -12.22 -0.84 -17.02
CA GLY A 58 -12.19 0.63 -17.02
C GLY A 58 -10.82 1.23 -16.73
N GLY A 59 -9.80 0.41 -16.49
CA GLY A 59 -8.42 0.84 -16.25
C GLY A 59 -7.78 1.40 -17.51
N PHE A 60 -6.78 2.24 -17.33
CA PHE A 60 -6.04 2.96 -18.37
C PHE A 60 -5.81 2.14 -19.63
N GLY A 61 -6.31 2.63 -20.76
CA GLY A 61 -6.08 2.00 -22.05
C GLY A 61 -4.60 1.75 -22.30
N ALA A 62 -4.26 0.60 -22.86
CA ALA A 62 -2.88 0.19 -23.12
C ALA A 62 -2.09 1.20 -23.99
N ASP A 63 -2.79 2.09 -24.73
CA ASP A 63 -2.24 3.03 -25.71
C ASP A 63 -2.43 4.51 -25.34
N GLY A 64 -3.03 4.82 -24.18
CA GLY A 64 -3.17 6.20 -23.72
C GLY A 64 -1.94 6.68 -22.95
N PRO A 65 -1.62 8.00 -22.95
CA PRO A 65 -0.62 8.54 -22.05
C PRO A 65 -0.99 8.14 -20.62
N PRO A 66 0.00 7.78 -19.76
CA PRO A 66 -0.30 7.44 -18.38
C PRO A 66 -1.09 8.60 -17.79
N PRO A 67 -2.21 8.34 -17.11
CA PRO A 67 -3.01 9.39 -16.55
C PRO A 67 -2.12 10.21 -15.64
N ARG A 68 -2.36 11.50 -15.62
CA ARG A 68 -1.66 12.42 -14.72
C ARG A 68 -2.02 12.02 -13.29
N ARG A 69 -1.21 11.16 -12.68
CA ARG A 69 -1.37 10.64 -11.31
C ARG A 69 -1.28 11.71 -10.21
N THR A 70 -1.34 12.97 -10.61
CA THR A 70 -1.23 14.13 -9.73
C THR A 70 -2.54 14.88 -9.56
N LEU A 71 -3.62 14.41 -10.19
CA LEU A 71 -4.93 15.00 -9.96
C LEU A 71 -5.39 14.67 -8.55
N ARG A 72 -5.54 15.69 -7.77
CA ARG A 72 -6.06 15.69 -6.40
C ARG A 72 -7.32 16.53 -6.40
N ASP A 73 -8.38 16.06 -5.77
CA ASP A 73 -9.57 16.86 -5.56
C ASP A 73 -9.49 17.59 -4.20
N PRO A 74 -9.32 18.92 -4.19
CA PRO A 74 -9.22 19.68 -2.95
C PRO A 74 -10.47 19.62 -2.08
N ALA A 75 -11.66 19.37 -2.67
CA ALA A 75 -12.90 19.25 -1.93
C ALA A 75 -12.96 17.93 -1.19
N LEU A 76 -12.59 16.82 -1.86
CA LEU A 76 -12.47 15.52 -1.22
C LEU A 76 -11.39 15.54 -0.13
N GLU A 77 -10.21 16.11 -0.39
CA GLU A 77 -9.14 16.18 0.60
C GLU A 77 -9.51 16.98 1.85
N ARG A 78 -10.29 18.07 1.72
CA ARG A 78 -10.81 18.79 2.91
C ARG A 78 -11.73 17.91 3.74
N ARG A 79 -12.58 17.09 3.13
CA ARG A 79 -13.47 16.14 3.82
C ARG A 79 -12.68 15.03 4.51
N LEU A 80 -11.67 14.48 3.82
CA LEU A 80 -10.76 13.48 4.38
C LEU A 80 -9.98 14.04 5.57
N ALA A 81 -9.46 15.28 5.45
CA ALA A 81 -8.77 15.96 6.55
C ALA A 81 -9.69 16.21 7.76
N ALA A 82 -10.95 16.62 7.53
CA ALA A 82 -11.92 16.83 8.59
C ALA A 82 -12.30 15.54 9.34
N ALA A 83 -12.13 14.37 8.70
CA ALA A 83 -12.38 13.06 9.29
C ALA A 83 -11.17 12.49 10.07
N VAL A 84 -10.00 13.16 10.06
CA VAL A 84 -8.83 12.74 10.84
C VAL A 84 -9.04 13.10 12.31
N PRO A 85 -8.96 12.14 13.25
CA PRO A 85 -9.32 12.38 14.66
C PRO A 85 -8.24 13.13 15.46
N HIS A 86 -7.08 13.41 14.91
CA HIS A 86 -5.98 14.11 15.56
C HIS A 86 -5.27 15.06 14.60
N ALA A 87 -4.69 16.14 15.12
CA ALA A 87 -4.07 17.17 14.30
C ALA A 87 -2.58 16.92 14.02
N THR A 88 -1.87 16.30 14.98
CA THR A 88 -0.42 16.18 14.94
C THR A 88 0.06 14.75 15.24
N THR A 89 1.23 14.45 14.72
CA THR A 89 1.99 13.22 15.00
C THR A 89 3.31 13.60 15.67
N PRO A 90 3.72 12.96 16.79
CA PRO A 90 5.02 13.17 17.40
C PRO A 90 6.12 12.54 16.55
N VAL A 91 7.14 13.32 16.25
CA VAL A 91 8.30 12.84 15.47
C VAL A 91 9.58 13.22 16.20
N ARG A 92 10.42 12.22 16.51
CA ARG A 92 11.71 12.44 17.17
C ARG A 92 12.82 12.67 16.15
N GLY A 93 13.57 13.74 16.35
CA GLY A 93 14.72 14.09 15.53
C GLY A 93 15.88 14.63 16.36
N ARG A 94 17.03 14.86 15.72
CA ARG A 94 18.20 15.51 16.34
C ARG A 94 18.26 16.96 15.90
N LEU A 95 18.25 17.88 16.85
CA LEU A 95 18.41 19.31 16.58
C LEU A 95 19.81 19.56 15.99
N VAL A 96 19.86 20.17 14.81
CA VAL A 96 21.10 20.51 14.12
C VAL A 96 21.45 21.96 14.42
N GLU A 97 20.46 22.87 14.31
CA GLU A 97 20.68 24.30 14.42
C GLU A 97 19.40 25.01 14.88
N VAL A 98 19.59 26.12 15.59
CA VAL A 98 18.51 27.07 15.91
C VAL A 98 18.77 28.32 15.10
N LEU A 99 17.82 28.75 14.31
CA LEU A 99 17.90 29.93 13.45
C LEU A 99 16.98 31.02 14.02
N PRO A 100 17.54 32.06 14.69
CA PRO A 100 16.75 33.17 15.18
C PRO A 100 16.02 33.88 14.05
N ARG A 101 14.70 34.17 14.26
CA ARG A 101 13.86 34.87 13.29
C ARG A 101 12.98 35.91 13.98
N PRO A 102 12.69 37.03 13.31
CA PRO A 102 11.61 37.91 13.75
C PRO A 102 10.29 37.13 13.83
N GLY A 103 9.68 37.05 15.00
CA GLY A 103 8.43 36.32 15.23
C GLY A 103 8.55 34.85 15.68
N GLY A 104 9.77 34.40 16.04
CA GLY A 104 10.03 33.11 16.68
C GLY A 104 11.06 32.27 15.90
N ASP A 105 11.85 31.53 16.65
CA ASP A 105 12.96 30.75 16.10
C ASP A 105 12.49 29.65 15.15
N GLU A 106 13.30 29.35 14.15
CA GLU A 106 13.22 28.17 13.31
C GLU A 106 14.27 27.14 13.76
N LEU A 107 13.91 25.88 13.69
CA LEU A 107 14.76 24.77 14.05
C LEU A 107 15.09 23.94 12.79
N VAL A 108 16.36 23.63 12.63
CA VAL A 108 16.81 22.62 11.66
C VAL A 108 16.93 21.30 12.40
N VAL A 109 16.11 20.34 12.06
CA VAL A 109 16.04 19.04 12.75
C VAL A 109 16.30 17.91 11.76
N ARG A 110 17.25 17.05 12.07
CA ARG A 110 17.55 15.83 11.32
C ARG A 110 16.65 14.70 11.80
N LEU A 111 15.76 14.30 10.92
CA LEU A 111 14.96 13.06 11.01
C LEU A 111 15.75 11.91 10.35
N PRO A 112 15.37 10.64 10.53
CA PRO A 112 16.07 9.51 9.93
C PRO A 112 16.21 9.60 8.40
N GLU A 113 15.19 10.09 7.73
CA GLU A 113 15.10 10.10 6.26
C GLU A 113 15.21 11.49 5.64
N ALA A 114 15.18 12.55 6.46
CA ALA A 114 15.20 13.92 5.97
C ALA A 114 15.74 14.90 7.02
N THR A 115 16.23 16.06 6.56
CA THR A 115 16.43 17.22 7.40
C THR A 115 15.30 18.21 7.13
N VAL A 116 14.60 18.62 8.18
CA VAL A 116 13.45 19.52 8.08
C VAL A 116 13.74 20.83 8.78
N ARG A 117 13.14 21.91 8.27
CA ARG A 117 13.09 23.21 8.95
C ARG A 117 11.67 23.43 9.46
N VAL A 118 11.54 23.67 10.74
CA VAL A 118 10.26 23.85 11.42
C VAL A 118 10.32 25.01 12.39
N ARG A 119 9.19 25.63 12.71
CA ARG A 119 9.11 26.65 13.76
C ARG A 119 9.31 26.01 15.13
N ALA A 120 9.85 26.78 16.08
CA ALA A 120 10.11 26.29 17.43
C ALA A 120 8.81 25.96 18.19
N ASP A 121 7.67 26.54 17.80
CA ASP A 121 6.34 26.23 18.36
C ASP A 121 5.85 24.78 18.02
N ARG A 122 6.57 24.09 17.14
CA ARG A 122 6.33 22.66 16.85
C ARG A 122 7.05 21.70 17.80
N LEU A 123 7.84 22.21 18.77
CA LEU A 123 8.38 21.36 19.84
C LEU A 123 7.24 20.89 20.76
N SER A 124 7.20 19.58 21.02
CA SER A 124 6.23 19.00 21.96
C SER A 124 6.51 19.40 23.42
N ALA A 125 7.78 19.66 23.77
CA ALA A 125 8.30 20.22 25.02
C ALA A 125 9.86 20.26 24.95
N PRO A 126 10.53 21.15 25.66
CA PRO A 126 10.11 22.31 26.45
C PRO A 126 9.99 23.58 25.59
N ALA A 127 9.45 24.67 26.18
CA ALA A 127 9.27 25.97 25.51
C ALA A 127 10.57 26.66 25.06
N VAL A 128 11.72 26.21 25.55
CA VAL A 128 13.03 26.72 25.15
C VAL A 128 13.73 25.66 24.29
N PRO A 129 14.18 26.01 23.08
CA PRO A 129 14.90 25.07 22.22
C PRO A 129 16.16 24.55 22.95
N PRO A 130 16.35 23.23 23.00
CA PRO A 130 17.57 22.66 23.55
C PRO A 130 18.79 23.00 22.68
N ALA A 131 19.98 22.77 23.19
CA ALA A 131 21.21 23.01 22.43
C ALA A 131 21.31 22.12 21.18
N PRO A 132 21.96 22.58 20.10
CA PRO A 132 22.28 21.76 18.95
C PRO A 132 22.91 20.41 19.36
N GLY A 133 22.52 19.34 18.71
CA GLY A 133 22.92 17.96 19.02
C GLY A 133 21.96 17.20 19.92
N ALA A 134 21.07 17.87 20.65
CA ALA A 134 20.07 17.21 21.47
C ALA A 134 18.97 16.54 20.64
N TYR A 135 18.34 15.50 21.21
CA TYR A 135 17.10 14.94 20.65
C TYR A 135 15.90 15.81 21.04
N VAL A 136 15.08 16.08 20.08
CA VAL A 136 13.83 16.83 20.22
C VAL A 136 12.64 16.02 19.70
N GLU A 137 11.46 16.29 20.25
CA GLU A 137 10.21 15.77 19.72
C GLU A 137 9.43 16.93 19.10
N LEU A 138 9.00 16.72 17.86
CA LEU A 138 8.23 17.67 17.07
C LEU A 138 6.78 17.20 16.94
N ALA A 139 5.82 18.08 17.13
CA ALA A 139 4.44 17.88 16.77
C ALA A 139 4.24 18.31 15.31
N LEU A 140 4.47 17.39 14.38
CA LEU A 140 4.24 17.65 12.96
C LEU A 140 2.78 17.39 12.58
N GLU A 141 2.30 18.03 11.53
CA GLU A 141 0.95 17.78 11.03
C GLU A 141 0.75 16.31 10.68
N ALA A 142 -0.37 15.73 11.13
CA ALA A 142 -0.69 14.32 10.85
C ALA A 142 -1.00 14.12 9.36
N ALA A 143 -1.76 15.03 8.75
CA ALA A 143 -2.10 15.00 7.33
C ALA A 143 -0.91 15.44 6.47
N ARG A 144 -0.59 14.63 5.46
CA ARG A 144 0.52 14.86 4.52
C ARG A 144 0.06 14.58 3.09
N PRO A 145 -0.81 15.42 2.53
CA PRO A 145 -1.52 15.12 1.29
C PRO A 145 -0.64 14.95 0.05
N ALA A 146 0.58 15.48 0.05
CA ALA A 146 1.50 15.38 -1.09
C ALA A 146 2.53 14.23 -0.97
N LEU A 147 2.49 13.43 0.10
CA LEU A 147 3.51 12.41 0.37
C LEU A 147 3.39 11.18 -0.54
N SER A 148 2.19 10.84 -0.98
CA SER A 148 1.94 9.67 -1.85
C SER A 148 1.11 10.12 -3.06
N PRO A 149 1.64 10.05 -4.30
CA PRO A 149 0.91 10.48 -5.47
C PRO A 149 -0.44 9.78 -5.61
N GLY A 150 -1.52 10.57 -5.83
CA GLY A 150 -2.89 10.09 -5.96
C GLY A 150 -3.58 9.70 -4.65
N PHE A 151 -2.92 9.89 -3.50
CA PHE A 151 -3.47 9.55 -2.20
C PHE A 151 -3.34 10.70 -1.21
N PHE A 152 -4.37 10.87 -0.39
CA PHE A 152 -4.30 11.63 0.85
C PHE A 152 -3.69 10.73 1.94
N TYR A 153 -2.63 11.20 2.58
CA TYR A 153 -1.83 10.42 3.53
C TYR A 153 -1.94 10.97 4.95
N VAL A 154 -1.96 10.09 5.94
CA VAL A 154 -1.97 10.46 7.35
C VAL A 154 -1.03 9.58 8.17
N MET A 155 -0.38 10.19 9.16
CA MET A 155 0.36 9.48 10.22
C MET A 155 -0.50 9.43 11.47
N GLY A 156 -0.49 8.31 12.20
CA GLY A 156 -1.19 8.18 13.48
C GLY A 156 -0.64 9.10 14.58
N SER A 157 -1.39 9.24 15.67
CA SER A 157 -0.97 10.06 16.82
C SER A 157 0.15 9.44 17.64
N ARG A 158 0.45 8.16 17.44
CA ARG A 158 1.56 7.46 18.10
C ARG A 158 2.77 7.35 17.19
N PRO A 159 3.99 7.49 17.74
CA PRO A 159 5.20 7.32 16.95
C PRO A 159 5.32 5.89 16.43
N LEU A 160 5.88 5.74 15.23
CA LEU A 160 6.20 4.43 14.69
C LEU A 160 7.30 3.76 15.53
N PRO A 161 7.21 2.43 15.77
CA PRO A 161 8.21 1.70 16.55
C PRO A 161 9.58 1.71 15.87
N ARG A 162 10.62 1.68 16.68
CA ARG A 162 12.02 1.59 16.23
C ARG A 162 12.74 0.50 17.03
N PRO A 163 13.45 -0.44 16.37
CA PRO A 163 13.56 -0.58 14.91
C PRO A 163 12.21 -0.89 14.26
N ALA A 164 12.10 -0.57 12.97
CA ALA A 164 10.93 -0.97 12.20
C ALA A 164 10.87 -2.50 12.12
N GLY A 165 9.71 -3.05 12.39
CA GLY A 165 9.42 -4.47 12.21
C GLY A 165 8.57 -4.72 10.95
N PRO A 166 8.10 -5.96 10.75
CA PRO A 166 7.15 -6.27 9.68
C PRO A 166 5.91 -5.39 9.79
N VAL A 167 5.39 -4.98 8.63
CA VAL A 167 4.22 -4.10 8.53
C VAL A 167 3.03 -4.90 8.03
N ARG A 168 1.92 -4.88 8.77
CA ARG A 168 0.65 -5.46 8.34
C ARG A 168 -0.15 -4.40 7.61
N ARG A 169 -0.56 -4.66 6.37
CA ARG A 169 -1.42 -3.76 5.57
C ARG A 169 -2.85 -4.23 5.63
N LEU A 170 -3.78 -3.30 5.82
CA LEU A 170 -5.20 -3.50 5.60
C LEU A 170 -5.61 -2.75 4.34
N PHE A 171 -6.45 -3.37 3.54
CA PHE A 171 -7.01 -2.80 2.31
C PHE A 171 -8.53 -2.74 2.44
N VAL A 172 -9.12 -1.61 2.08
CA VAL A 172 -10.57 -1.43 2.12
C VAL A 172 -11.04 -1.00 0.73
N HIS A 173 -12.04 -1.71 0.21
CA HIS A 173 -12.67 -1.44 -1.06
C HIS A 173 -13.86 -0.49 -0.87
N ALA A 174 -13.61 0.81 -0.81
CA ALA A 174 -14.69 1.80 -0.77
C ALA A 174 -15.38 1.88 -2.13
N ARG A 175 -16.72 1.92 -2.11
CA ARG A 175 -17.58 1.94 -3.30
C ARG A 175 -17.41 3.22 -4.11
N ASP A 176 -17.25 4.35 -3.42
CA ASP A 176 -17.12 5.69 -3.98
C ASP A 176 -16.40 6.62 -3.00
N ALA A 177 -16.25 7.88 -3.36
CA ALA A 177 -15.55 8.88 -2.56
C ALA A 177 -16.30 9.20 -1.25
N ASP A 178 -17.63 9.19 -1.23
CA ASP A 178 -18.43 9.46 -0.02
C ASP A 178 -18.29 8.32 0.98
N ALA A 179 -18.40 7.10 0.50
CA ALA A 179 -18.14 5.89 1.26
C ALA A 179 -16.69 5.89 1.81
N ALA A 180 -15.72 6.33 1.00
CA ALA A 180 -14.33 6.40 1.44
C ALA A 180 -14.14 7.36 2.62
N VAL A 181 -14.76 8.54 2.61
CA VAL A 181 -14.69 9.49 3.74
C VAL A 181 -15.28 8.87 5.03
N LEU A 182 -16.41 8.17 4.92
CA LEU A 182 -17.05 7.48 6.05
C LEU A 182 -16.11 6.39 6.60
N LEU A 183 -15.66 5.48 5.75
CA LEU A 183 -14.80 4.33 6.13
C LEU A 183 -13.44 4.82 6.67
N TRP A 184 -12.90 5.88 6.08
CA TRP A 184 -11.67 6.54 6.54
C TRP A 184 -11.80 7.05 7.98
N GLY A 185 -12.83 7.84 8.27
CA GLY A 185 -13.06 8.36 9.61
C GLY A 185 -13.28 7.26 10.65
N ALA A 186 -14.08 6.23 10.30
CA ALA A 186 -14.34 5.08 11.17
C ALA A 186 -13.06 4.28 11.46
N ALA A 187 -12.24 4.00 10.43
CA ALA A 187 -10.98 3.27 10.59
C ALA A 187 -9.98 4.03 11.45
N LEU A 188 -9.77 5.33 11.18
CA LEU A 188 -8.83 6.15 11.95
C LEU A 188 -9.28 6.31 13.40
N GLY A 189 -10.56 6.56 13.65
CA GLY A 189 -11.12 6.63 15.01
C GLY A 189 -10.91 5.35 15.80
N ALA A 190 -11.12 4.19 15.16
CA ALA A 190 -10.89 2.88 15.78
C ALA A 190 -9.40 2.63 16.08
N LEU A 191 -8.50 3.04 15.18
CA LEU A 191 -7.04 2.92 15.37
C LEU A 191 -6.54 3.78 16.53
N GLU A 192 -7.02 5.02 16.63
CA GLU A 192 -6.67 5.91 17.75
C GLU A 192 -7.19 5.36 19.08
N ALA A 193 -8.43 4.89 19.13
CA ALA A 193 -9.01 4.26 20.31
C ALA A 193 -8.26 2.99 20.74
N ALA A 194 -7.79 2.21 19.80
CA ALA A 194 -6.98 1.02 20.05
C ALA A 194 -5.52 1.34 20.43
N GLY A 195 -5.10 2.59 20.32
CA GLY A 195 -3.73 3.01 20.57
C GLY A 195 -2.72 2.41 19.59
N ALA A 196 -3.12 2.16 18.36
CA ALA A 196 -2.27 1.56 17.34
C ALA A 196 -1.19 2.53 16.84
N SER A 197 -0.01 1.98 16.48
CA SER A 197 0.99 2.71 15.70
C SER A 197 0.74 2.45 14.22
N TYR A 198 0.39 3.47 13.45
CA TYR A 198 -0.01 3.31 12.07
C TYR A 198 0.32 4.53 11.21
N HIS A 199 0.30 4.30 9.91
CA HIS A 199 0.01 5.33 8.92
C HIS A 199 -1.04 4.80 7.94
N ALA A 200 -1.71 5.70 7.24
CA ALA A 200 -2.76 5.31 6.32
C ALA A 200 -2.81 6.25 5.12
N LYS A 201 -3.40 5.76 4.03
CA LYS A 201 -3.66 6.56 2.84
C LYS A 201 -4.99 6.18 2.22
N VAL A 202 -5.62 7.15 1.56
CA VAL A 202 -6.89 7.00 0.86
C VAL A 202 -6.80 7.74 -0.48
N LEU A 203 -7.48 7.24 -1.51
CA LEU A 203 -7.52 7.91 -2.81
C LEU A 203 -8.02 9.35 -2.68
N SER A 204 -7.36 10.28 -3.38
CA SER A 204 -7.66 11.72 -3.31
C SER A 204 -8.38 12.27 -4.53
N ASP A 205 -8.77 11.43 -5.50
CA ASP A 205 -9.58 11.79 -6.66
C ASP A 205 -10.86 10.93 -6.70
N PRO A 206 -12.08 11.54 -6.76
CA PRO A 206 -13.33 10.79 -6.86
C PRO A 206 -13.41 9.86 -8.08
N GLN A 207 -12.71 10.19 -9.18
CA GLN A 207 -12.70 9.38 -10.40
C GLN A 207 -11.89 8.09 -10.25
N ASP A 208 -11.07 7.99 -9.20
CA ASP A 208 -10.27 6.79 -8.94
C ASP A 208 -11.05 5.68 -8.24
N PHE A 209 -12.26 5.93 -7.78
CA PHE A 209 -13.14 4.91 -7.18
C PHE A 209 -14.02 4.22 -8.23
N PRO A 210 -14.45 2.96 -7.96
CA PRO A 210 -14.03 2.10 -6.84
C PRO A 210 -12.67 1.44 -7.09
N ARG A 211 -11.95 1.14 -6.01
CA ARG A 211 -10.74 0.29 -6.04
C ARG A 211 -10.63 -0.55 -4.78
N ARG A 212 -10.12 -1.78 -4.91
CA ARG A 212 -9.90 -2.70 -3.77
C ARG A 212 -8.85 -2.21 -2.79
N ASP A 213 -7.99 -1.26 -3.20
CA ASP A 213 -6.97 -0.58 -2.41
C ASP A 213 -7.26 0.92 -2.22
N SER A 214 -8.54 1.30 -2.26
CA SER A 214 -8.96 2.71 -2.14
C SER A 214 -8.60 3.32 -0.79
N VAL A 215 -8.61 2.54 0.30
CA VAL A 215 -8.04 2.91 1.60
C VAL A 215 -7.01 1.86 1.99
N VAL A 216 -5.84 2.28 2.40
CA VAL A 216 -4.77 1.38 2.86
C VAL A 216 -4.27 1.84 4.22
N VAL A 217 -4.32 0.96 5.22
CA VAL A 217 -3.76 1.17 6.55
C VAL A 217 -2.51 0.32 6.72
N TYR A 218 -1.48 0.88 7.28
CA TYR A 218 -0.20 0.22 7.57
C TYR A 218 -0.03 0.16 9.08
N LEU A 219 -0.12 -1.03 9.65
CA LEU A 219 0.00 -1.29 11.09
C LEU A 219 1.42 -1.71 11.43
N HIS A 220 1.98 -1.07 12.44
CA HIS A 220 3.34 -1.31 12.92
C HIS A 220 3.34 -1.92 14.32
N GLY A 221 4.38 -2.69 14.65
CA GLY A 221 4.50 -3.34 15.95
C GLY A 221 3.45 -4.43 16.18
N ASP A 222 2.77 -4.42 17.32
CA ASP A 222 1.63 -5.31 17.54
C ASP A 222 0.41 -4.84 16.73
N HIS A 223 0.22 -5.44 15.56
CA HIS A 223 -0.83 -5.07 14.62
C HIS A 223 -2.23 -5.56 15.02
N ARG A 224 -2.33 -6.63 15.84
CA ARG A 224 -3.59 -7.35 16.11
C ARG A 224 -4.69 -6.51 16.77
N PRO A 225 -4.42 -5.66 17.77
CA PRO A 225 -5.45 -4.78 18.33
C PRO A 225 -6.00 -3.81 17.28
N GLY A 226 -5.12 -3.19 16.48
CA GLY A 226 -5.49 -2.26 15.42
C GLY A 226 -6.28 -2.94 14.29
N GLU A 227 -5.85 -4.12 13.82
CA GLU A 227 -6.56 -4.91 12.81
C GLU A 227 -7.98 -5.24 13.27
N ARG A 228 -8.14 -5.80 14.47
CA ARG A 228 -9.47 -6.12 15.03
C ARG A 228 -10.35 -4.88 15.18
N ALA A 229 -9.78 -3.77 15.65
CA ALA A 229 -10.53 -2.52 15.83
C ALA A 229 -11.05 -1.98 14.49
N VAL A 230 -10.20 -1.95 13.45
CA VAL A 230 -10.60 -1.53 12.09
C VAL A 230 -11.68 -2.44 11.53
N VAL A 231 -11.50 -3.77 11.58
CA VAL A 231 -12.50 -4.72 11.08
C VAL A 231 -13.83 -4.53 11.81
N ALA A 232 -13.83 -4.44 13.14
CA ALA A 232 -15.05 -4.25 13.93
C ALA A 232 -15.75 -2.92 13.59
N ALA A 233 -15.01 -1.85 13.33
CA ALA A 233 -15.57 -0.55 12.96
C ALA A 233 -16.14 -0.54 11.53
N LEU A 234 -15.57 -1.31 10.60
CA LEU A 234 -15.96 -1.26 9.19
C LEU A 234 -17.01 -2.30 8.80
N VAL A 235 -17.07 -3.46 9.47
CA VAL A 235 -18.06 -4.53 9.18
C VAL A 235 -19.50 -4.04 9.15
N PRO A 236 -19.98 -3.13 10.04
CA PRO A 236 -21.33 -2.59 9.95
C PRO A 236 -21.66 -1.84 8.65
N HIS A 237 -20.63 -1.43 7.90
CA HIS A 237 -20.74 -0.72 6.62
C HIS A 237 -20.57 -1.65 5.40
N ALA A 238 -20.43 -2.97 5.63
CA ALA A 238 -20.27 -3.94 4.57
C ALA A 238 -21.51 -3.97 3.65
N GLY A 239 -21.28 -3.94 2.34
CA GLY A 239 -22.32 -3.91 1.32
C GLY A 239 -23.04 -2.57 1.13
N THR A 240 -22.92 -1.63 2.08
CA THR A 240 -23.45 -0.26 1.93
C THR A 240 -22.38 0.73 1.50
N ALA A 241 -21.24 0.73 2.16
CA ALA A 241 -20.09 1.59 1.85
C ALA A 241 -18.90 0.81 1.27
N THR A 242 -18.69 -0.47 1.64
CA THR A 242 -17.71 -1.32 0.96
C THR A 242 -18.32 -2.05 -0.21
N ALA A 243 -17.58 -2.20 -1.32
CA ALA A 243 -17.83 -3.22 -2.33
C ALA A 243 -17.27 -4.57 -1.85
N PRO A 244 -17.85 -5.73 -2.25
CA PRO A 244 -17.52 -7.01 -1.61
C PRO A 244 -16.15 -7.56 -1.98
N ASP A 245 -15.63 -7.21 -3.17
CA ASP A 245 -14.42 -7.83 -3.72
C ASP A 245 -13.14 -7.39 -2.99
N THR A 246 -12.19 -8.33 -2.90
CA THR A 246 -10.84 -8.07 -2.39
C THR A 246 -9.80 -8.57 -3.40
N SER A 247 -8.55 -8.11 -3.27
CA SER A 247 -7.46 -8.54 -4.13
C SER A 247 -7.21 -10.07 -4.01
N VAL A 248 -6.90 -10.73 -5.13
CA VAL A 248 -6.56 -12.17 -5.11
C VAL A 248 -5.26 -12.48 -4.37
N PHE A 249 -4.44 -11.45 -4.13
CA PHE A 249 -3.18 -11.58 -3.40
C PHE A 249 -3.33 -11.38 -1.89
N THR A 250 -4.53 -11.05 -1.39
CA THR A 250 -4.76 -10.71 0.01
C THR A 250 -5.60 -11.77 0.72
N GLU A 251 -5.51 -11.80 2.04
CA GLU A 251 -6.40 -12.52 2.93
C GLU A 251 -7.66 -11.68 3.13
N GLU A 252 -8.83 -12.24 2.87
CA GLU A 252 -10.09 -11.58 3.15
C GLU A 252 -10.43 -11.71 4.63
N LEU A 253 -10.65 -10.57 5.29
CA LEU A 253 -11.05 -10.49 6.70
C LEU A 253 -12.57 -10.32 6.83
N ALA A 254 -13.18 -9.60 5.88
CA ALA A 254 -14.61 -9.40 5.73
C ALA A 254 -14.89 -8.91 4.29
N PRO A 255 -16.15 -8.90 3.81
CA PRO A 255 -16.46 -8.39 2.48
C PRO A 255 -15.92 -6.98 2.23
N GLY A 256 -15.02 -6.86 1.25
CA GLY A 256 -14.33 -5.61 0.90
C GLY A 256 -13.23 -5.17 1.86
N ILE A 257 -12.88 -5.98 2.84
CA ILE A 257 -11.81 -5.71 3.80
C ILE A 257 -10.80 -6.87 3.76
N ALA A 258 -9.55 -6.56 3.49
CA ALA A 258 -8.53 -7.57 3.35
C ALA A 258 -7.20 -7.15 3.99
N ALA A 259 -6.31 -8.11 4.18
CA ALA A 259 -5.01 -7.86 4.76
C ALA A 259 -3.88 -8.59 4.05
N ALA A 260 -2.66 -8.07 4.19
CA ALA A 260 -1.43 -8.72 3.76
C ALA A 260 -0.22 -8.18 4.52
N TRP A 261 0.90 -8.86 4.42
CA TRP A 261 2.18 -8.36 4.92
C TRP A 261 2.88 -7.52 3.86
N ASP A 262 3.53 -6.47 4.29
CA ASP A 262 4.37 -5.64 3.42
C ASP A 262 5.45 -6.50 2.73
N PRO A 263 5.76 -6.25 1.45
CA PRO A 263 6.77 -7.04 0.75
C PRO A 263 8.14 -7.02 1.45
N GLU A 264 8.74 -8.21 1.54
CA GLU A 264 10.14 -8.40 1.94
C GLU A 264 10.82 -9.17 0.81
N ASP A 265 11.30 -8.46 -0.21
CA ASP A 265 11.97 -9.06 -1.36
C ASP A 265 13.48 -9.12 -1.10
N PRO A 266 14.10 -10.31 -1.10
CA PRO A 266 15.53 -10.44 -0.85
C PRO A 266 16.41 -9.99 -2.04
N ARG A 267 15.81 -9.72 -3.20
CA ARG A 267 16.57 -9.37 -4.41
C ARG A 267 16.96 -7.89 -4.40
N PRO A 268 18.21 -7.56 -4.75
CA PRO A 268 18.66 -6.16 -4.80
C PRO A 268 17.80 -5.33 -5.76
N GLY A 269 17.45 -4.10 -5.33
CA GLY A 269 16.72 -3.13 -6.15
C GLY A 269 15.23 -3.43 -6.34
N GLN A 270 14.65 -4.38 -5.58
CA GLN A 270 13.21 -4.68 -5.58
C GLN A 270 12.47 -4.06 -4.38
N ASP A 271 13.18 -3.41 -3.49
CA ASP A 271 12.63 -2.61 -2.40
C ASP A 271 11.89 -1.38 -2.95
N GLY A 272 10.83 -0.96 -2.28
CA GLY A 272 10.02 0.21 -2.65
C GLY A 272 8.84 -0.06 -3.58
N MET A 273 8.62 -1.29 -4.06
CA MET A 273 7.38 -1.65 -4.74
C MET A 273 6.20 -1.64 -3.77
N SER A 274 5.03 -1.18 -4.23
CA SER A 274 3.80 -1.42 -3.47
C SER A 274 3.48 -2.92 -3.43
N PHE A 275 2.70 -3.35 -2.43
CA PHE A 275 2.31 -4.76 -2.28
C PHE A 275 1.74 -5.36 -3.59
N GLY A 276 0.76 -4.68 -4.19
CA GLY A 276 0.13 -5.17 -5.42
C GLY A 276 1.09 -5.21 -6.60
N GLN A 277 1.96 -4.20 -6.75
CA GLN A 277 2.98 -4.20 -7.81
C GLN A 277 3.98 -5.34 -7.64
N HIS A 278 4.43 -5.60 -6.41
CA HIS A 278 5.38 -6.67 -6.12
C HIS A 278 4.80 -8.06 -6.47
N ARG A 279 3.57 -8.34 -6.04
CA ARG A 279 2.88 -9.61 -6.36
C ARG A 279 2.60 -9.75 -7.86
N ALA A 280 2.14 -8.69 -8.52
CA ALA A 280 1.90 -8.68 -9.97
C ALA A 280 3.20 -8.84 -10.77
N PHE A 281 4.32 -8.24 -10.32
CA PHE A 281 5.61 -8.38 -10.97
C PHE A 281 6.16 -9.82 -10.88
N ALA A 282 6.06 -10.44 -9.71
CA ALA A 282 6.46 -11.84 -9.54
C ALA A 282 5.61 -12.77 -10.43
N LEU A 283 4.29 -12.54 -10.48
CA LEU A 283 3.38 -13.28 -11.33
C LEU A 283 3.71 -13.11 -12.82
N ALA A 284 3.87 -11.88 -13.29
CA ALA A 284 4.27 -11.59 -14.69
C ALA A 284 5.59 -12.28 -15.06
N SER A 285 6.56 -12.28 -14.14
CA SER A 285 7.86 -12.93 -14.37
C SER A 285 7.72 -14.43 -14.55
N GLY A 286 6.91 -15.10 -13.71
CA GLY A 286 6.66 -16.54 -13.84
C GLY A 286 5.91 -16.91 -15.11
N LEU A 287 4.89 -16.13 -15.49
CA LEU A 287 4.11 -16.36 -16.71
C LEU A 287 4.95 -16.18 -17.98
N ILE A 288 5.82 -15.16 -18.03
CA ILE A 288 6.72 -14.96 -19.16
C ILE A 288 7.79 -16.04 -19.21
N ALA A 289 8.34 -16.46 -18.06
CA ALA A 289 9.30 -17.54 -18.01
C ALA A 289 8.72 -18.86 -18.56
N HIS A 290 7.44 -19.14 -18.28
CA HIS A 290 6.73 -20.26 -18.86
C HIS A 290 6.60 -20.14 -20.40
N ALA A 291 6.18 -18.98 -20.90
CA ALA A 291 6.00 -18.74 -22.34
C ALA A 291 7.31 -18.80 -23.13
N LEU A 292 8.46 -18.62 -22.47
CA LEU A 292 9.80 -18.70 -23.08
C LEU A 292 10.45 -20.07 -22.91
N ALA A 293 9.87 -20.97 -22.12
CA ALA A 293 10.35 -22.34 -21.98
C ALA A 293 9.84 -23.17 -23.15
N ASP A 294 10.59 -23.21 -24.25
CA ASP A 294 10.26 -23.84 -25.52
C ASP A 294 9.50 -25.19 -25.39
N GLY A 295 8.15 -25.11 -25.45
CA GLY A 295 7.29 -26.25 -25.76
C GLY A 295 7.24 -27.42 -24.76
N GLU A 296 8.05 -27.46 -23.72
CA GLU A 296 7.75 -28.33 -22.61
C GLU A 296 6.46 -27.79 -21.99
N PRO A 297 5.34 -28.54 -22.02
CA PRO A 297 4.16 -28.17 -21.27
C PRO A 297 4.42 -28.37 -19.77
N GLY A 298 5.55 -27.89 -19.35
CA GLY A 298 5.94 -27.72 -17.97
C GLY A 298 4.93 -26.81 -17.36
N ASP A 299 4.37 -27.29 -16.35
CA ASP A 299 3.40 -26.71 -15.49
C ASP A 299 3.62 -25.19 -15.34
N ARG A 300 2.75 -24.37 -15.99
CA ARG A 300 2.73 -22.91 -15.87
C ARG A 300 2.81 -22.52 -14.39
N ASP A 301 2.10 -23.26 -13.53
CA ASP A 301 2.05 -23.02 -12.11
C ASP A 301 3.42 -23.25 -11.45
N ALA A 302 4.25 -24.18 -11.97
CA ALA A 302 5.61 -24.37 -11.45
C ALA A 302 6.51 -23.15 -11.72
N HIS A 303 6.38 -22.51 -12.88
CA HIS A 303 7.11 -21.27 -13.18
C HIS A 303 6.67 -20.11 -12.30
N VAL A 304 5.37 -19.98 -12.06
CA VAL A 304 4.82 -18.96 -11.15
C VAL A 304 5.29 -19.22 -9.71
N VAL A 305 5.21 -20.46 -9.23
CA VAL A 305 5.71 -20.87 -7.90
C VAL A 305 7.18 -20.49 -7.75
N ARG A 306 8.02 -20.80 -8.74
CA ARG A 306 9.45 -20.44 -8.70
C ARG A 306 9.64 -18.93 -8.57
N ALA A 307 8.97 -18.15 -9.42
CA ALA A 307 9.07 -16.68 -9.39
C ALA A 307 8.60 -16.09 -8.06
N PHE A 308 7.58 -16.66 -7.42
CA PHE A 308 7.11 -16.25 -6.11
C PHE A 308 8.15 -16.56 -5.03
N LEU A 309 8.71 -17.76 -5.01
CA LEU A 309 9.76 -18.15 -4.06
C LEU A 309 10.99 -17.25 -4.18
N GLU A 310 11.43 -16.95 -5.41
CA GLU A 310 12.54 -16.01 -5.68
C GLU A 310 12.25 -14.60 -5.18
N ALA A 311 10.98 -14.18 -5.20
CA ALA A 311 10.51 -12.90 -4.69
C ALA A 311 10.24 -12.88 -3.18
N GLY A 312 10.52 -13.97 -2.46
CA GLY A 312 10.24 -14.07 -1.03
C GLY A 312 8.75 -14.21 -0.69
N ILE A 313 7.90 -14.59 -1.66
CA ILE A 313 6.44 -14.73 -1.49
C ILE A 313 6.09 -16.19 -1.20
N ASP A 314 5.16 -16.44 -0.28
CA ASP A 314 4.55 -17.76 -0.11
C ASP A 314 3.56 -18.03 -1.27
N PRO A 315 3.82 -19.01 -2.16
CA PRO A 315 2.97 -19.23 -3.32
C PRO A 315 1.55 -19.73 -2.97
N ARG A 316 1.39 -20.37 -1.82
CA ARG A 316 0.08 -20.85 -1.33
C ARG A 316 -0.73 -19.74 -0.70
N HIS A 317 -0.04 -18.79 -0.09
CA HIS A 317 -0.60 -17.70 0.67
C HIS A 317 0.06 -16.38 0.24
N PRO A 318 -0.27 -15.82 -0.94
CA PRO A 318 0.42 -14.65 -1.49
C PRO A 318 0.31 -13.39 -0.62
N GLN A 319 -0.55 -13.36 0.38
CA GLN A 319 -0.60 -12.34 1.42
C GLN A 319 0.58 -12.40 2.40
N HIS A 320 1.32 -13.52 2.45
CA HIS A 320 2.49 -13.73 3.31
C HIS A 320 3.80 -13.63 2.53
N ASN A 321 4.86 -13.23 3.22
CA ASN A 321 6.23 -13.45 2.81
C ASN A 321 6.73 -14.80 3.35
N LEU A 322 7.79 -15.36 2.76
CA LEU A 322 8.41 -16.58 3.27
C LEU A 322 8.93 -16.42 4.71
N THR A 323 9.32 -15.20 5.07
CA THR A 323 9.79 -14.78 6.40
C THR A 323 8.66 -14.58 7.41
N THR A 324 7.38 -14.54 7.00
CA THR A 324 6.24 -14.34 7.91
C THR A 324 6.21 -15.43 8.97
N ARG A 325 6.18 -15.03 10.25
CA ARG A 325 6.23 -15.97 11.40
C ARG A 325 5.00 -16.87 11.43
N PRO A 326 5.13 -18.13 11.89
CA PRO A 326 3.99 -19.05 11.97
C PRO A 326 2.79 -18.52 12.79
N GLY A 327 3.03 -17.74 13.85
CA GLY A 327 1.98 -17.12 14.66
C GLY A 327 1.20 -16.01 13.96
N ASP A 328 1.74 -15.45 12.89
CA ASP A 328 1.15 -14.38 12.09
C ASP A 328 0.53 -14.89 10.78
N ARG A 329 0.52 -16.23 10.58
CA ARG A 329 -0.08 -16.92 9.44
C ARG A 329 -1.51 -17.44 9.70
N ARG A 330 -2.11 -17.03 10.84
CA ARG A 330 -3.44 -17.49 11.25
C ARG A 330 -4.42 -16.34 11.18
#